data_4eaa3e53a82b2317634d625d96d2883c
#
_entry.id   4eaa3e53a82b2317634d625d96d2883c
#
_cell.length_a   1.000
_cell.length_b   1.000
_cell.length_c   1.000
_cell.angle_alpha   90.00
_cell.angle_beta   90.00
_cell.angle_gamma   90.00
#
_symmetry.space_group_name_H-M   'P 1'
#
loop_
_entity.id
_entity.type
_entity.pdbx_description
1 polymer ?
#
loop_
_entity_poly.entity_id
_entity_poly.type
_entity_poly.pdbx_seq_one_letter_code
_entity_poly.pdbx_strand_id
1 'polypeptide(L)'
;MHEVAAQRALGDTPEWARRQRDLFELMGDAVDRFVADYVDDDYEPYWPAEDHVGVDGFDDVIEGFHDWPLVYAMGGDERFVEHARNCYEGALRRGRDTETPFGHPMVVDDFEQCRDWFHLGEGNRFTYNMGLAAPDDESVVDRATRFADMYLPDSETGNYDAEHNIVRGPMNGSMGPDFCDFAAYEHHPYGAGYRWGMHGLPFRDIEGIDSVNDAKDPANEERLLEYLNEHCSKGDIPLNMAATSLLANAYLHTGEEKYREWVTEYVDGWRERAAENGGLVPDNVGRSGEVGEYAGDWYGGYYGWSWGGWHYIGVGVTVGSENAALLSGDAEPMEFLRSQLDILMDNGIEVSNDAVHDTLYLPHKYGDPGDYRYDPGNALREADGEVRYEDGWFEFRALRDNPYGVHLWYLTMDDEDRERLRDLRDWGSQDWKRVDPRAKTKHGGGHEFAWLAYLDGEFENYPERILDAAHSSVNERLDLLREEGGPPEDADEDYLRDRNPVTATALLQLTMGAPQPVYYGGLIQAQIRHFDPERERPGLPPGVSALVEDVTDDGVEVTFVNGGGRDREVLVQAGAYGEHQFTSVARDTRPGDEPEDVDTDILSVSLPSGTRVSLSAEMDRLANDPSYALPWD
;
A
#
# COMPACT_ATOMS: atom_id res chain seq x y z
N MET A 1 28.06 -3.96 -14.06
CA MET A 1 27.08 -3.78 -15.16
C MET A 1 27.43 -4.71 -16.31
N HIS A 2 26.48 -5.47 -16.85
CA HIS A 2 26.65 -6.38 -17.98
C HIS A 2 25.83 -5.87 -19.18
N GLU A 3 26.43 -5.91 -20.42
CA GLU A 3 25.79 -5.36 -21.62
C GLU A 3 25.07 -6.45 -22.42
N VAL A 4 23.80 -6.18 -22.73
CA VAL A 4 22.96 -7.01 -23.60
C VAL A 4 22.46 -6.18 -24.78
N ALA A 5 22.61 -6.67 -26.02
CA ALA A 5 22.16 -5.95 -27.20
C ALA A 5 21.00 -6.67 -27.90
N ALA A 6 19.92 -5.95 -28.18
CA ALA A 6 18.81 -6.44 -28.98
C ALA A 6 19.26 -6.65 -30.44
N GLN A 7 18.98 -7.82 -30.99
CA GLN A 7 19.36 -8.20 -32.35
C GLN A 7 18.14 -8.54 -33.23
N ARG A 8 16.96 -8.66 -32.60
CA ARG A 8 15.75 -9.08 -33.29
C ARG A 8 14.97 -7.86 -33.79
N ALA A 9 14.71 -7.81 -35.09
CA ALA A 9 13.84 -6.79 -35.65
C ALA A 9 12.42 -6.91 -35.09
N LEU A 10 11.80 -5.80 -34.77
CA LEU A 10 10.49 -5.75 -34.13
C LEU A 10 9.37 -6.27 -35.03
N GLY A 11 9.43 -6.02 -36.35
CA GLY A 11 8.26 -6.18 -37.22
C GLY A 11 7.17 -5.18 -36.84
N ASP A 12 5.96 -5.68 -36.57
CA ASP A 12 4.88 -4.84 -36.04
C ASP A 12 5.05 -4.68 -34.52
N THR A 13 4.79 -3.48 -34.02
CA THR A 13 4.82 -3.21 -32.58
C THR A 13 3.69 -3.99 -31.89
N PRO A 14 3.99 -4.79 -30.86
CA PRO A 14 2.97 -5.50 -30.09
C PRO A 14 1.91 -4.54 -29.52
N GLU A 15 0.68 -5.03 -29.41
CA GLU A 15 -0.45 -4.21 -28.96
C GLU A 15 -0.25 -3.71 -27.53
N TRP A 16 0.20 -4.57 -26.61
CA TRP A 16 0.50 -4.18 -25.25
C TRP A 16 1.56 -3.05 -25.17
N ALA A 17 2.62 -3.13 -26.02
CA ALA A 17 3.68 -2.15 -26.03
C ALA A 17 3.20 -0.76 -26.50
N ARG A 18 2.29 -0.73 -27.49
CA ARG A 18 1.67 0.50 -27.96
C ARG A 18 0.77 1.08 -26.88
N ARG A 19 -0.13 0.26 -26.31
CA ARG A 19 -1.06 0.69 -25.25
C ARG A 19 -0.35 1.21 -24.02
N GLN A 20 0.77 0.60 -23.64
CA GLN A 20 1.57 1.06 -22.50
C GLN A 20 2.10 2.48 -22.71
N ARG A 21 2.61 2.80 -23.90
CA ARG A 21 3.06 4.16 -24.21
C ARG A 21 1.90 5.15 -24.30
N ASP A 22 0.82 4.75 -24.98
CA ASP A 22 -0.37 5.59 -25.09
C ASP A 22 -0.96 5.89 -23.70
N LEU A 23 -0.83 4.97 -22.73
CA LEU A 23 -1.28 5.18 -21.35
C LEU A 23 -0.47 6.28 -20.63
N PHE A 24 0.86 6.28 -20.76
CA PHE A 24 1.68 7.34 -20.18
C PHE A 24 1.31 8.73 -20.74
N GLU A 25 1.11 8.84 -22.06
CA GLU A 25 0.70 10.09 -22.69
C GLU A 25 -0.71 10.53 -22.23
N LEU A 26 -1.66 9.60 -22.19
CA LEU A 26 -3.03 9.85 -21.76
C LEU A 26 -3.08 10.33 -20.30
N MET A 27 -2.35 9.68 -19.39
CA MET A 27 -2.28 10.09 -18.00
C MET A 27 -1.63 11.45 -17.83
N GLY A 28 -0.55 11.76 -18.59
CA GLY A 28 0.08 13.08 -18.56
C GLY A 28 -0.87 14.21 -18.97
N ASP A 29 -1.63 14.03 -20.05
CA ASP A 29 -2.64 15.01 -20.48
C ASP A 29 -3.78 15.14 -19.45
N ALA A 30 -4.11 14.04 -18.77
CA ALA A 30 -5.14 14.04 -17.73
C ALA A 30 -4.67 14.72 -16.44
N VAL A 31 -3.40 14.59 -16.08
CA VAL A 31 -2.78 15.31 -14.94
C VAL A 31 -2.79 16.83 -15.21
N ASP A 32 -2.38 17.28 -16.40
CA ASP A 32 -2.47 18.70 -16.75
C ASP A 32 -3.90 19.25 -16.62
N ARG A 33 -4.89 18.44 -17.01
CA ARG A 33 -6.29 18.81 -16.87
C ARG A 33 -6.74 18.86 -15.42
N PHE A 34 -6.36 17.87 -14.61
CA PHE A 34 -6.65 17.84 -13.18
C PHE A 34 -6.10 19.10 -12.49
N VAL A 35 -4.84 19.42 -12.72
CA VAL A 35 -4.20 20.60 -12.13
C VAL A 35 -4.92 21.88 -12.57
N ALA A 36 -5.30 21.99 -13.84
CA ALA A 36 -6.02 23.18 -14.32
C ALA A 36 -7.41 23.37 -13.70
N ASP A 37 -8.08 22.31 -13.29
CA ASP A 37 -9.46 22.36 -12.80
C ASP A 37 -9.57 22.31 -11.27
N TYR A 38 -8.61 21.66 -10.58
CA TYR A 38 -8.70 21.36 -9.14
C TYR A 38 -7.52 21.87 -8.31
N VAL A 39 -6.62 22.64 -8.89
CA VAL A 39 -5.48 23.24 -8.21
C VAL A 39 -5.43 24.72 -8.53
N ASP A 40 -5.24 25.57 -7.55
CA ASP A 40 -5.20 27.00 -7.74
C ASP A 40 -3.84 27.52 -8.30
N ASP A 41 -3.74 28.84 -8.51
CA ASP A 41 -2.52 29.48 -9.04
C ASP A 41 -1.31 29.36 -8.10
N ASP A 42 -1.51 29.08 -6.81
CA ASP A 42 -0.48 28.88 -5.80
C ASP A 42 -0.17 27.37 -5.57
N TYR A 43 -0.71 26.49 -6.42
CA TYR A 43 -0.62 25.02 -6.31
C TYR A 43 -1.27 24.46 -5.06
N GLU A 44 -2.27 25.09 -4.50
CA GLU A 44 -3.06 24.50 -3.43
C GLU A 44 -4.18 23.65 -4.05
N PRO A 45 -4.17 22.32 -3.81
CA PRO A 45 -5.26 21.46 -4.26
C PRO A 45 -6.57 21.86 -3.61
N TYR A 46 -7.65 21.75 -4.38
CA TYR A 46 -8.98 21.97 -3.83
C TYR A 46 -9.24 20.98 -2.68
N TRP A 47 -9.77 21.51 -1.61
CA TRP A 47 -10.14 20.72 -0.46
C TRP A 47 -11.59 21.06 -0.07
N PRO A 48 -12.45 20.03 0.16
CA PRO A 48 -13.83 20.31 0.54
C PRO A 48 -13.93 21.14 1.80
N ALA A 49 -15.13 21.68 2.02
CA ALA A 49 -15.41 22.70 3.00
C ALA A 49 -14.83 22.42 4.39
N GLU A 50 -14.57 23.49 5.13
CA GLU A 50 -14.01 23.52 6.48
C GLU A 50 -14.72 22.58 7.49
N ASP A 51 -15.97 22.21 7.21
CA ASP A 51 -16.77 21.31 8.07
C ASP A 51 -16.31 19.83 8.03
N HIS A 52 -15.49 19.44 7.05
CA HIS A 52 -14.95 18.08 6.90
C HIS A 52 -13.50 17.95 7.36
N VAL A 53 -12.87 19.07 7.64
CA VAL A 53 -11.48 19.12 8.08
C VAL A 53 -11.34 18.49 9.45
N GLY A 54 -10.52 17.47 9.55
CA GLY A 54 -10.24 16.78 10.81
C GLY A 54 -10.98 15.46 11.01
N VAL A 55 -11.69 15.00 10.00
CA VAL A 55 -12.38 13.70 10.01
C VAL A 55 -11.64 12.67 9.17
N ASP A 56 -11.53 12.94 7.90
CA ASP A 56 -10.63 12.33 6.96
C ASP A 56 -9.92 13.52 6.34
N GLY A 57 -8.62 13.55 6.37
CA GLY A 57 -8.04 14.84 6.36
C GLY A 57 -7.03 15.08 5.25
N PHE A 58 -5.81 15.27 5.66
CA PHE A 58 -4.72 15.63 4.78
C PHE A 58 -4.35 14.50 3.82
N ASP A 59 -4.46 13.25 4.25
CA ASP A 59 -4.24 12.05 3.44
C ASP A 59 -5.17 12.00 2.22
N ASP A 60 -6.46 12.34 2.35
CA ASP A 60 -7.40 12.36 1.23
C ASP A 60 -7.01 13.36 0.14
N VAL A 61 -6.43 14.50 0.52
CA VAL A 61 -5.88 15.46 -0.46
C VAL A 61 -4.69 14.86 -1.18
N ILE A 62 -3.81 14.17 -0.46
CA ILE A 62 -2.61 13.53 -1.02
C ILE A 62 -2.99 12.37 -1.95
N GLU A 63 -4.05 11.63 -1.67
CA GLU A 63 -4.59 10.59 -2.54
C GLU A 63 -4.92 11.08 -3.96
N GLY A 64 -5.20 12.36 -4.12
CA GLY A 64 -5.40 12.99 -5.44
C GLY A 64 -4.18 12.91 -6.36
N PHE A 65 -2.96 12.72 -5.82
CA PHE A 65 -1.72 12.79 -6.61
C PHE A 65 -0.56 11.94 -6.08
N HIS A 66 -0.74 11.12 -5.04
CA HIS A 66 0.36 10.37 -4.41
C HIS A 66 1.09 9.38 -5.33
N ASP A 67 0.42 8.85 -6.35
CA ASP A 67 1.00 7.90 -7.31
C ASP A 67 1.66 8.57 -8.53
N TRP A 68 1.57 9.90 -8.69
CA TRP A 68 2.16 10.57 -9.84
C TRP A 68 3.69 10.45 -9.88
N PRO A 69 4.43 10.60 -8.75
CA PRO A 69 5.87 10.36 -8.76
C PRO A 69 6.24 8.92 -9.15
N LEU A 70 5.42 7.94 -8.79
CA LEU A 70 5.61 6.55 -9.18
C LEU A 70 5.52 6.36 -10.69
N VAL A 71 4.51 6.99 -11.34
CA VAL A 71 4.39 6.92 -12.81
C VAL A 71 5.60 7.55 -13.49
N TYR A 72 6.15 8.65 -12.95
CA TYR A 72 7.43 9.19 -13.40
C TYR A 72 8.56 8.19 -13.27
N ALA A 73 8.69 7.52 -12.11
CA ALA A 73 9.72 6.52 -11.85
C ALA A 73 9.60 5.27 -12.73
N MET A 74 8.44 5.02 -13.36
CA MET A 74 8.24 3.94 -14.32
C MET A 74 8.48 4.36 -15.79
N GLY A 75 8.54 5.65 -16.11
CA GLY A 75 8.79 6.14 -17.48
C GLY A 75 7.86 7.25 -17.96
N GLY A 76 6.94 7.73 -17.13
CA GLY A 76 6.16 8.95 -17.37
C GLY A 76 7.06 10.18 -17.53
N ASP A 77 6.57 11.27 -18.10
CA ASP A 77 7.36 12.49 -18.28
C ASP A 77 7.44 13.35 -17.00
N GLU A 78 8.19 14.44 -17.06
CA GLU A 78 8.49 15.30 -15.90
C GLU A 78 7.26 15.95 -15.27
N ARG A 79 6.15 16.12 -16.03
CA ARG A 79 4.90 16.69 -15.52
C ARG A 79 4.41 15.98 -14.26
N PHE A 80 4.53 14.66 -14.21
CA PHE A 80 4.06 13.87 -13.08
C PHE A 80 4.77 14.26 -11.77
N VAL A 81 6.09 14.33 -11.76
CA VAL A 81 6.83 14.66 -10.54
C VAL A 81 6.79 16.15 -10.21
N GLU A 82 6.77 17.03 -11.22
CA GLU A 82 6.68 18.47 -11.01
C GLU A 82 5.36 18.88 -10.41
N HIS A 83 4.24 18.43 -11.00
CA HIS A 83 2.91 18.72 -10.47
C HIS A 83 2.68 18.10 -9.11
N ALA A 84 3.08 16.83 -8.91
CA ALA A 84 2.93 16.16 -7.63
C ALA A 84 3.67 16.88 -6.50
N ARG A 85 4.92 17.28 -6.74
CA ARG A 85 5.71 18.05 -5.77
C ARG A 85 5.03 19.38 -5.43
N ASN A 86 4.61 20.14 -6.44
CA ASN A 86 3.99 21.44 -6.25
C ASN A 86 2.65 21.32 -5.50
N CYS A 87 1.81 20.33 -5.86
CA CYS A 87 0.56 20.05 -5.14
C CYS A 87 0.81 19.65 -3.69
N TYR A 88 1.83 18.83 -3.42
CA TYR A 88 2.16 18.44 -2.05
C TYR A 88 2.60 19.63 -1.20
N GLU A 89 3.47 20.49 -1.71
CA GLU A 89 3.88 21.71 -1.00
C GLU A 89 2.72 22.68 -0.81
N GLY A 90 1.78 22.76 -1.78
CA GLY A 90 0.54 23.53 -1.63
C GLY A 90 -0.37 22.96 -0.55
N ALA A 91 -0.58 21.65 -0.57
CA ALA A 91 -1.35 20.96 0.45
C ALA A 91 -0.76 21.14 1.86
N LEU A 92 0.58 21.04 2.00
CA LEU A 92 1.25 21.30 3.28
C LEU A 92 1.03 22.73 3.79
N ARG A 93 1.10 23.74 2.91
CA ARG A 93 0.81 25.13 3.30
C ARG A 93 -0.61 25.25 3.84
N ARG A 94 -1.59 24.72 3.12
CA ARG A 94 -2.98 24.74 3.54
C ARG A 94 -3.21 23.96 4.84
N GLY A 95 -2.62 22.77 4.99
CA GLY A 95 -2.74 21.97 6.20
C GLY A 95 -2.15 22.64 7.45
N ARG A 96 -1.10 23.48 7.29
CA ARG A 96 -0.56 24.29 8.38
C ARG A 96 -1.50 25.43 8.80
N ASP A 97 -2.30 25.96 7.86
CA ASP A 97 -3.24 27.05 8.12
C ASP A 97 -4.65 26.55 8.50
N THR A 98 -4.88 25.23 8.42
CA THR A 98 -6.13 24.58 8.77
C THR A 98 -6.08 24.08 10.20
N GLU A 99 -7.04 24.50 11.03
CA GLU A 99 -7.15 24.09 12.42
C GLU A 99 -8.00 22.81 12.55
N THR A 100 -7.47 21.81 13.26
CA THR A 100 -8.22 20.59 13.59
C THR A 100 -9.27 20.86 14.66
N PRO A 101 -10.26 19.97 14.86
CA PRO A 101 -11.18 20.05 15.98
C PRO A 101 -10.50 20.09 17.35
N PHE A 102 -9.23 19.70 17.42
CA PHE A 102 -8.43 19.72 18.65
C PHE A 102 -7.76 21.07 18.91
N GLY A 103 -7.96 22.07 18.07
CA GLY A 103 -7.47 23.43 18.26
C GLY A 103 -6.00 23.65 17.91
N HIS A 104 -5.46 22.90 16.95
CA HIS A 104 -4.11 23.07 16.43
C HIS A 104 -4.05 22.76 14.94
N PRO A 105 -2.95 23.11 14.24
CA PRO A 105 -2.81 22.86 12.82
C PRO A 105 -2.92 21.37 12.49
N MET A 106 -3.51 21.07 11.34
CA MET A 106 -3.62 19.72 10.83
C MET A 106 -2.25 19.13 10.44
N VAL A 107 -1.35 19.98 9.98
CA VAL A 107 0.02 19.60 9.63
C VAL A 107 1.00 20.38 10.48
N VAL A 108 1.90 19.67 11.18
CA VAL A 108 2.99 20.23 11.97
C VAL A 108 4.29 19.54 11.55
N ASP A 109 5.31 20.32 11.23
CA ASP A 109 6.60 19.82 10.72
C ASP A 109 6.46 18.91 9.48
N ASP A 110 5.56 19.28 8.57
CA ASP A 110 5.18 18.56 7.35
C ASP A 110 4.47 17.22 7.58
N PHE A 111 4.13 16.90 8.82
CA PHE A 111 3.49 15.65 9.19
C PHE A 111 2.04 15.88 9.63
N GLU A 112 1.12 15.02 9.17
CA GLU A 112 -0.28 15.07 9.56
C GLU A 112 -0.48 14.71 11.02
N GLN A 113 -1.41 15.39 11.68
CA GLN A 113 -1.67 15.24 13.12
C GLN A 113 -2.97 14.51 13.40
N CYS A 114 -3.02 13.81 14.52
CA CYS A 114 -4.21 13.13 15.03
C CYS A 114 -4.80 12.08 14.09
N ARG A 115 -3.92 11.34 13.44
CA ARG A 115 -4.28 10.20 12.60
C ARG A 115 -3.59 8.93 13.04
N ASP A 116 -4.24 7.81 12.80
CA ASP A 116 -3.68 6.48 12.90
C ASP A 116 -2.95 6.08 11.61
N TRP A 117 -2.26 4.96 11.66
CA TRP A 117 -1.46 4.48 10.54
C TRP A 117 -2.26 3.96 9.34
N PHE A 118 -3.57 3.83 9.47
CA PHE A 118 -4.41 3.58 8.30
C PHE A 118 -4.40 4.81 7.38
N HIS A 119 -4.59 6.00 7.94
CA HIS A 119 -4.58 7.27 7.21
C HIS A 119 -3.15 7.77 6.96
N LEU A 120 -2.28 7.77 7.98
CA LEU A 120 -0.88 8.16 7.82
C LEU A 120 -0.16 7.32 6.75
N GLY A 121 -0.49 6.03 6.64
CA GLY A 121 0.02 5.15 5.60
C GLY A 121 -0.37 5.61 4.20
N GLU A 122 -1.62 6.03 4.01
CA GLU A 122 -2.12 6.57 2.73
C GLU A 122 -1.35 7.82 2.31
N GLY A 123 -1.27 8.82 3.19
CA GLY A 123 -0.58 10.08 2.90
C GLY A 123 0.92 9.91 2.66
N ASN A 124 1.59 9.05 3.44
CA ASN A 124 3.04 8.84 3.31
C ASN A 124 3.46 8.06 2.06
N ARG A 125 2.55 7.43 1.31
CA ARG A 125 2.87 6.86 -0.02
C ARG A 125 3.51 7.89 -0.95
N PHE A 126 3.08 9.14 -0.87
CA PHE A 126 3.72 10.22 -1.63
C PHE A 126 5.21 10.30 -1.33
N THR A 127 5.61 10.27 -0.07
CA THR A 127 7.01 10.35 0.37
C THR A 127 7.83 9.16 -0.15
N TYR A 128 7.27 7.96 -0.10
CA TYR A 128 7.94 6.75 -0.61
C TYR A 128 8.09 6.78 -2.14
N ASN A 129 7.05 7.19 -2.84
CA ASN A 129 7.08 7.33 -4.30
C ASN A 129 8.05 8.45 -4.76
N MET A 130 8.20 9.51 -3.96
CA MET A 130 9.21 10.54 -4.20
C MET A 130 10.64 10.03 -4.03
N GLY A 131 10.89 9.10 -3.09
CA GLY A 131 12.18 8.40 -2.96
C GLY A 131 12.57 7.64 -4.23
N LEU A 132 11.60 7.00 -4.90
CA LEU A 132 11.85 6.37 -6.20
C LEU A 132 12.04 7.37 -7.34
N ALA A 133 11.33 8.49 -7.31
CA ALA A 133 11.31 9.46 -8.40
C ALA A 133 12.48 10.45 -8.37
N ALA A 134 12.91 10.88 -7.20
CA ALA A 134 13.89 11.93 -6.99
C ALA A 134 14.75 11.67 -5.73
N PRO A 135 15.50 10.55 -5.68
CA PRO A 135 16.23 10.14 -4.49
C PRO A 135 17.33 11.13 -4.06
N ASP A 136 17.87 11.92 -5.00
CA ASP A 136 18.94 12.89 -4.75
C ASP A 136 18.42 14.27 -4.34
N ASP A 137 17.11 14.46 -4.27
CA ASP A 137 16.53 15.74 -3.83
C ASP A 137 16.70 15.91 -2.32
N GLU A 138 17.51 16.91 -1.91
CA GLU A 138 17.79 17.19 -0.50
C GLU A 138 16.50 17.34 0.35
N SER A 139 15.42 17.87 -0.23
CA SER A 139 14.16 18.05 0.50
C SER A 139 13.42 16.73 0.71
N VAL A 140 13.56 15.78 -0.21
CA VAL A 140 13.00 14.43 -0.08
C VAL A 140 13.75 13.65 1.00
N VAL A 141 15.08 13.67 0.96
CA VAL A 141 15.94 13.02 1.97
C VAL A 141 15.72 13.61 3.37
N ASP A 142 15.69 14.95 3.47
CA ASP A 142 15.46 15.64 4.76
C ASP A 142 14.09 15.27 5.36
N ARG A 143 13.05 15.24 4.53
CA ARG A 143 11.70 14.85 5.00
C ARG A 143 11.66 13.39 5.44
N ALA A 144 12.23 12.46 4.65
CA ALA A 144 12.29 11.05 4.99
C ALA A 144 12.99 10.82 6.34
N THR A 145 14.13 11.46 6.56
CA THR A 145 14.90 11.33 7.82
C THR A 145 14.16 11.97 8.99
N ARG A 146 13.60 13.17 8.84
CA ARG A 146 12.81 13.82 9.91
C ARG A 146 11.61 12.98 10.34
N PHE A 147 10.89 12.39 9.40
CA PHE A 147 9.73 11.55 9.72
C PHE A 147 10.15 10.27 10.46
N ALA A 148 11.22 9.61 10.01
CA ALA A 148 11.75 8.43 10.67
C ALA A 148 12.28 8.73 12.08
N ASP A 149 13.00 9.85 12.24
CA ASP A 149 13.59 10.25 13.52
C ASP A 149 12.55 10.50 14.61
N MET A 150 11.27 10.75 14.25
CA MET A 150 10.17 10.87 15.23
C MET A 150 9.91 9.56 16.01
N TYR A 151 10.35 8.43 15.48
CA TYR A 151 10.14 7.10 16.09
C TYR A 151 11.41 6.52 16.73
N LEU A 152 12.52 7.24 16.72
CA LEU A 152 13.74 6.79 17.38
C LEU A 152 13.64 6.95 18.91
N PRO A 153 14.38 6.13 19.69
CA PRO A 153 14.33 6.14 21.15
C PRO A 153 14.61 7.50 21.80
N ASP A 154 15.49 8.28 21.18
CA ASP A 154 15.92 9.60 21.69
C ASP A 154 15.08 10.78 21.13
N SER A 155 13.99 10.50 20.40
CA SER A 155 13.14 11.52 19.82
C SER A 155 12.38 12.31 20.90
N GLU A 156 12.35 13.64 20.74
CA GLU A 156 11.58 14.52 21.63
C GLU A 156 10.05 14.31 21.51
N THR A 157 9.59 13.70 20.43
CA THR A 157 8.16 13.38 20.24
C THR A 157 7.66 12.31 21.20
N GLY A 158 8.54 11.39 21.62
CA GLY A 158 8.20 10.29 22.52
C GLY A 158 7.21 9.28 21.95
N ASN A 159 7.13 9.13 20.62
CA ASN A 159 6.26 8.15 19.98
C ASN A 159 6.64 6.70 20.32
N TYR A 160 7.92 6.42 20.50
CA TYR A 160 8.44 5.09 20.75
C TYR A 160 9.04 4.96 22.15
N ASP A 161 8.78 3.83 22.79
CA ASP A 161 9.37 3.41 24.06
C ASP A 161 10.26 2.18 23.84
N ALA A 162 11.56 2.41 23.88
CA ALA A 162 12.55 1.35 23.68
C ALA A 162 12.64 0.35 24.84
N GLU A 163 12.22 0.73 26.08
CA GLU A 163 12.24 -0.19 27.22
C GLU A 163 11.22 -1.33 27.03
N HIS A 164 10.06 -0.99 26.45
CA HIS A 164 8.97 -1.93 26.24
C HIS A 164 8.80 -2.33 24.76
N ASN A 165 9.61 -1.75 23.87
CA ASN A 165 9.53 -1.96 22.41
C ASN A 165 8.10 -1.78 21.88
N ILE A 166 7.54 -0.57 22.06
CA ILE A 166 6.18 -0.21 21.67
C ILE A 166 6.13 1.19 21.06
N VAL A 167 5.23 1.41 20.12
CA VAL A 167 4.70 2.72 19.78
C VAL A 167 3.60 3.08 20.78
N ARG A 168 3.67 4.26 21.41
CA ARG A 168 2.94 4.58 22.65
C ARG A 168 1.47 4.92 22.49
N GLY A 169 0.98 5.03 21.28
CA GLY A 169 -0.42 5.30 20.98
C GLY A 169 -0.78 5.01 19.54
N PRO A 170 -2.05 4.71 19.23
CA PRO A 170 -2.49 4.48 17.85
C PRO A 170 -2.42 5.76 17.01
N MET A 171 -2.61 6.94 17.62
CA MET A 171 -2.40 8.24 16.99
C MET A 171 -1.08 8.80 17.48
N ASN A 172 -0.17 9.05 16.56
CA ASN A 172 1.21 9.44 16.85
C ASN A 172 1.75 10.35 15.73
N GLY A 173 2.98 10.85 15.85
CA GLY A 173 3.58 11.73 14.86
C GLY A 173 4.39 12.87 15.48
N SER A 174 4.50 14.02 14.79
CA SER A 174 5.37 15.12 15.20
C SER A 174 5.01 15.75 16.54
N MET A 175 3.76 15.64 16.98
CA MET A 175 3.31 16.14 18.29
C MET A 175 3.27 15.07 19.38
N GLY A 176 3.68 13.84 19.06
CA GLY A 176 3.72 12.72 20.01
C GLY A 176 2.39 11.98 20.17
N PRO A 177 2.37 10.93 21.02
CA PRO A 177 1.24 10.01 21.12
C PRO A 177 0.13 10.47 22.08
N ASP A 178 0.37 11.50 22.88
CA ASP A 178 -0.56 11.98 23.93
C ASP A 178 -1.37 13.20 23.48
N PHE A 179 -1.33 13.50 22.21
CA PHE A 179 -1.83 14.75 21.68
C PHE A 179 -3.32 14.72 21.33
N CYS A 180 -3.84 13.57 20.90
CA CYS A 180 -5.23 13.41 20.52
C CYS A 180 -6.06 12.84 21.67
N ASP A 181 -7.14 13.56 22.00
CA ASP A 181 -8.15 13.11 22.95
C ASP A 181 -9.43 12.77 22.17
N PHE A 182 -9.86 11.51 22.20
CA PHE A 182 -11.09 11.08 21.54
C PHE A 182 -12.34 11.81 22.03
N ALA A 183 -12.32 12.39 23.24
CA ALA A 183 -13.40 13.24 23.71
C ALA A 183 -13.58 14.51 22.86
N ALA A 184 -12.54 14.98 22.18
CA ALA A 184 -12.62 16.10 21.26
C ALA A 184 -13.29 15.75 19.92
N TYR A 185 -13.53 14.48 19.63
CA TYR A 185 -14.36 14.04 18.51
C TYR A 185 -15.85 14.40 18.65
N GLU A 186 -16.23 15.07 19.71
CA GLU A 186 -17.60 15.57 19.95
C GLU A 186 -18.18 16.39 18.77
N HIS A 187 -17.33 16.88 17.89
CA HIS A 187 -17.70 17.71 16.75
C HIS A 187 -17.59 17.01 15.40
N HIS A 188 -17.40 15.67 15.39
CA HIS A 188 -17.39 14.93 14.15
C HIS A 188 -18.75 15.04 13.44
N PRO A 189 -18.83 15.47 12.17
CA PRO A 189 -20.09 15.68 11.46
C PRO A 189 -20.98 14.42 11.37
N TYR A 190 -20.38 13.27 11.51
CA TYR A 190 -21.07 11.99 11.46
C TYR A 190 -21.34 11.37 12.85
N GLY A 191 -20.83 12.00 13.93
CA GLY A 191 -20.92 11.45 15.29
C GLY A 191 -20.12 10.16 15.49
N ALA A 192 -19.77 9.85 16.73
CA ALA A 192 -19.07 8.64 17.08
C ALA A 192 -19.75 7.36 16.55
N GLY A 193 -21.08 7.32 16.59
CA GLY A 193 -21.86 6.17 16.14
C GLY A 193 -21.78 5.85 14.65
N TYR A 194 -21.42 6.81 13.80
CA TYR A 194 -21.26 6.56 12.37
C TYR A 194 -19.96 5.79 12.10
N ARG A 195 -18.83 6.25 12.63
CA ARG A 195 -17.55 5.56 12.47
C ARG A 195 -17.61 4.11 12.95
N TRP A 196 -18.23 3.90 14.09
CA TRP A 196 -18.35 2.54 14.62
C TRP A 196 -19.30 1.66 13.84
N GLY A 197 -20.28 2.26 13.19
CA GLY A 197 -21.15 1.53 12.26
C GLY A 197 -20.42 1.07 10.99
N MET A 198 -19.36 1.77 10.57
CA MET A 198 -18.56 1.41 9.40
C MET A 198 -17.46 0.37 9.72
N HIS A 199 -16.79 0.51 10.86
CA HIS A 199 -15.59 -0.24 11.17
C HIS A 199 -15.78 -1.34 12.23
N GLY A 200 -17.00 -1.52 12.73
CA GLY A 200 -17.31 -2.42 13.84
C GLY A 200 -17.21 -1.72 15.20
N LEU A 201 -17.50 -2.46 16.26
CA LEU A 201 -17.49 -1.92 17.62
C LEU A 201 -16.35 -2.53 18.43
N PRO A 202 -15.40 -1.72 18.93
CA PRO A 202 -14.32 -2.19 19.77
C PRO A 202 -14.81 -2.58 21.19
N PHE A 203 -16.10 -2.31 21.51
CA PHE A 203 -16.63 -2.46 22.85
C PHE A 203 -17.02 -3.89 23.14
N ARG A 204 -16.63 -4.37 24.29
CA ARG A 204 -16.95 -5.71 24.73
C ARG A 204 -18.06 -5.76 25.75
N ASP A 205 -18.03 -4.94 26.78
CA ASP A 205 -18.87 -5.07 27.96
C ASP A 205 -19.39 -3.73 28.48
N ILE A 206 -19.75 -2.82 27.58
CA ILE A 206 -20.41 -1.58 27.99
C ILE A 206 -21.89 -1.89 28.23
N GLU A 207 -22.32 -1.76 29.49
CA GLU A 207 -23.71 -1.99 29.86
C GLU A 207 -24.68 -1.14 29.04
N GLY A 208 -25.58 -1.79 28.31
CA GLY A 208 -26.61 -1.14 27.51
C GLY A 208 -26.15 -0.72 26.11
N ILE A 209 -24.98 -1.19 25.64
CA ILE A 209 -24.53 -1.07 24.25
C ILE A 209 -24.49 -2.49 23.69
N ASP A 210 -25.62 -2.95 23.17
CA ASP A 210 -25.80 -4.30 22.65
C ASP A 210 -25.92 -4.33 21.11
N SER A 211 -26.05 -3.15 20.48
CA SER A 211 -26.22 -3.02 19.03
C SER A 211 -25.55 -1.74 18.48
N VAL A 212 -25.39 -1.69 17.16
CA VAL A 212 -24.96 -0.47 16.46
C VAL A 212 -25.94 0.68 16.68
N ASN A 213 -27.23 0.42 16.82
CA ASN A 213 -28.22 1.44 17.11
C ASN A 213 -28.02 2.05 18.50
N ASP A 214 -27.62 1.25 19.48
CA ASP A 214 -27.28 1.78 20.80
C ASP A 214 -26.03 2.66 20.75
N ALA A 215 -25.03 2.26 19.94
CA ALA A 215 -23.82 3.08 19.74
C ALA A 215 -24.12 4.40 18.99
N LYS A 216 -25.13 4.41 18.12
CA LYS A 216 -25.58 5.62 17.40
C LYS A 216 -26.51 6.51 18.20
N ASP A 217 -26.96 6.07 19.37
CA ASP A 217 -27.80 6.92 20.25
C ASP A 217 -26.94 8.04 20.86
N PRO A 218 -27.25 9.31 20.58
CA PRO A 218 -26.49 10.44 21.15
C PRO A 218 -26.39 10.42 22.67
N ALA A 219 -27.33 9.73 23.34
CA ALA A 219 -27.29 9.59 24.80
C ALA A 219 -26.12 8.73 25.31
N ASN A 220 -25.52 7.93 24.43
CA ASN A 220 -24.39 7.06 24.75
C ASN A 220 -23.03 7.63 24.32
N GLU A 221 -23.01 8.72 23.56
CA GLU A 221 -21.81 9.26 22.93
C GLU A 221 -20.68 9.57 23.94
N GLU A 222 -20.98 10.28 25.03
CA GLU A 222 -20.00 10.59 26.08
C GLU A 222 -19.36 9.33 26.68
N ARG A 223 -20.17 8.29 26.94
CA ARG A 223 -19.68 7.02 27.49
C ARG A 223 -18.79 6.26 26.52
N LEU A 224 -19.10 6.34 25.24
CA LEU A 224 -18.32 5.70 24.19
C LEU A 224 -16.98 6.38 23.97
N LEU A 225 -16.97 7.72 24.02
CA LEU A 225 -15.73 8.51 23.94
C LEU A 225 -14.84 8.31 25.16
N GLU A 226 -15.42 8.25 26.36
CA GLU A 226 -14.68 7.89 27.58
C GLU A 226 -14.06 6.50 27.45
N TYR A 227 -14.81 5.51 26.94
CA TYR A 227 -14.29 4.16 26.73
C TYR A 227 -13.10 4.16 25.75
N LEU A 228 -13.21 4.86 24.62
CA LEU A 228 -12.12 4.95 23.65
C LEU A 228 -10.87 5.58 24.26
N ASN A 229 -11.02 6.65 25.04
CA ASN A 229 -9.90 7.30 25.73
C ASN A 229 -9.23 6.39 26.78
N GLU A 230 -10.01 5.57 27.47
CA GLU A 230 -9.49 4.68 28.51
C GLU A 230 -8.85 3.41 27.93
N HIS A 231 -9.41 2.87 26.86
CA HIS A 231 -9.10 1.51 26.39
C HIS A 231 -8.40 1.47 25.02
N CYS A 232 -8.59 2.49 24.16
CA CYS A 232 -8.16 2.44 22.78
C CYS A 232 -7.13 3.49 22.36
N SER A 233 -7.00 4.61 23.10
CA SER A 233 -6.13 5.74 22.73
C SER A 233 -4.67 5.60 23.18
N LYS A 234 -4.34 4.56 23.91
CA LYS A 234 -3.04 4.39 24.56
C LYS A 234 -2.47 3.03 24.27
N GLY A 235 -1.14 2.98 24.25
CA GLY A 235 -0.44 1.74 23.97
C GLY A 235 -0.34 1.45 22.48
N ASP A 236 0.17 0.29 22.16
CA ASP A 236 0.50 -0.13 20.81
C ASP A 236 -0.57 -1.02 20.19
N ILE A 237 -0.70 -0.92 18.88
CA ILE A 237 -1.61 -1.73 18.06
C ILE A 237 -0.88 -2.27 16.83
N PRO A 238 -1.27 -3.41 16.27
CA PRO A 238 -0.59 -4.00 15.10
C PRO A 238 -0.48 -3.07 13.90
N LEU A 239 -1.48 -2.20 13.70
CA LEU A 239 -1.49 -1.23 12.61
C LEU A 239 -0.29 -0.26 12.65
N ASN A 240 0.25 0.04 13.84
CA ASN A 240 1.44 0.88 13.97
C ASN A 240 2.68 0.28 13.31
N MET A 241 2.71 -1.02 12.97
CA MET A 241 3.80 -1.60 12.18
C MET A 241 3.91 -0.98 10.79
N ALA A 242 2.88 -0.32 10.28
CA ALA A 242 2.98 0.45 9.05
C ALA A 242 3.99 1.61 9.15
N ALA A 243 4.29 2.11 10.36
CA ALA A 243 5.35 3.08 10.60
C ALA A 243 6.74 2.59 10.17
N THR A 244 6.96 1.29 10.12
CA THR A 244 8.23 0.70 9.66
C THR A 244 8.63 1.19 8.27
N SER A 245 7.67 1.57 7.43
CA SER A 245 7.96 2.13 6.10
C SER A 245 8.64 3.49 6.15
N LEU A 246 8.39 4.33 7.16
CA LEU A 246 9.16 5.58 7.31
C LEU A 246 10.63 5.30 7.60
N LEU A 247 10.90 4.35 8.48
CA LEU A 247 12.26 3.99 8.88
C LEU A 247 12.97 3.28 7.72
N ALA A 248 12.29 2.37 7.04
CA ALA A 248 12.82 1.71 5.83
C ALA A 248 13.11 2.74 4.72
N ASN A 249 12.21 3.69 4.47
CA ASN A 249 12.42 4.76 3.52
C ASN A 249 13.65 5.62 3.86
N ALA A 250 13.83 5.99 5.14
CA ALA A 250 15.02 6.72 5.58
C ALA A 250 16.31 5.89 5.45
N TYR A 251 16.25 4.58 5.72
CA TYR A 251 17.36 3.67 5.48
C TYR A 251 17.75 3.63 4.00
N LEU A 252 16.78 3.51 3.10
CA LEU A 252 17.01 3.48 1.66
C LEU A 252 17.73 4.74 1.13
N HIS A 253 17.53 5.90 1.77
CA HIS A 253 18.23 7.14 1.44
C HIS A 253 19.60 7.25 2.06
N THR A 254 19.79 6.74 3.28
CA THR A 254 20.97 7.08 4.11
C THR A 254 21.92 5.93 4.39
N GLY A 255 21.40 4.69 4.38
CA GLY A 255 22.13 3.51 4.84
C GLY A 255 22.44 3.52 6.36
N GLU A 256 21.75 4.36 7.16
CA GLU A 256 22.02 4.45 8.59
C GLU A 256 21.41 3.27 9.35
N GLU A 257 22.25 2.45 9.99
CA GLU A 257 21.86 1.22 10.71
C GLU A 257 20.79 1.42 11.77
N LYS A 258 20.70 2.58 12.42
CA LYS A 258 19.68 2.88 13.43
C LYS A 258 18.24 2.63 12.94
N TYR A 259 17.98 2.82 11.65
CA TYR A 259 16.66 2.59 11.05
C TYR A 259 16.40 1.11 10.82
N ARG A 260 17.40 0.38 10.31
CA ARG A 260 17.33 -1.09 10.14
C ARG A 260 17.12 -1.77 11.49
N GLU A 261 17.94 -1.42 12.48
CA GLU A 261 17.85 -1.96 13.83
C GLU A 261 16.45 -1.76 14.43
N TRP A 262 15.92 -0.53 14.33
CA TRP A 262 14.60 -0.22 14.84
C TRP A 262 13.50 -1.06 14.18
N VAL A 263 13.48 -1.17 12.85
CA VAL A 263 12.47 -1.96 12.12
C VAL A 263 12.52 -3.41 12.56
N THR A 264 13.72 -4.00 12.61
CA THR A 264 13.90 -5.41 13.00
C THR A 264 13.44 -5.65 14.45
N GLU A 265 13.92 -4.84 15.39
CA GLU A 265 13.55 -4.98 16.80
C GLU A 265 12.05 -4.80 17.04
N TYR A 266 11.43 -3.83 16.36
CA TYR A 266 10.01 -3.55 16.55
C TYR A 266 9.12 -4.67 16.01
N VAL A 267 9.40 -5.18 14.82
CA VAL A 267 8.65 -6.30 14.22
C VAL A 267 8.87 -7.59 15.02
N ASP A 268 10.09 -7.87 15.47
CA ASP A 268 10.39 -9.03 16.33
C ASP A 268 9.61 -8.96 17.65
N GLY A 269 9.46 -7.78 18.24
CA GLY A 269 8.63 -7.60 19.43
C GLY A 269 7.16 -7.98 19.22
N TRP A 270 6.59 -7.67 18.07
CA TRP A 270 5.24 -8.10 17.71
C TRP A 270 5.16 -9.62 17.46
N ARG A 271 6.16 -10.22 16.83
CA ARG A 271 6.27 -11.68 16.63
C ARG A 271 6.34 -12.43 17.97
N GLU A 272 7.12 -11.92 18.92
CA GLU A 272 7.23 -12.49 20.27
C GLU A 272 5.88 -12.44 21.00
N ARG A 273 5.19 -11.30 20.94
CA ARG A 273 3.85 -11.15 21.55
C ARG A 273 2.82 -12.08 20.91
N ALA A 274 2.86 -12.26 19.60
CA ALA A 274 2.01 -13.22 18.93
C ALA A 274 2.30 -14.66 19.38
N ALA A 275 3.57 -15.03 19.49
CA ALA A 275 3.97 -16.36 19.97
C ALA A 275 3.51 -16.61 21.43
N GLU A 276 3.61 -15.61 22.29
CA GLU A 276 3.12 -15.67 23.68
C GLU A 276 1.59 -15.73 23.76
N ASN A 277 0.89 -15.16 22.79
CA ASN A 277 -0.57 -15.18 22.65
C ASN A 277 -1.09 -16.41 21.86
N GLY A 278 -0.37 -17.51 21.89
CA GLY A 278 -0.81 -18.76 21.23
C GLY A 278 -0.68 -18.75 19.71
N GLY A 279 0.10 -17.86 19.16
CA GLY A 279 0.42 -17.73 17.73
C GLY A 279 -0.33 -16.61 17.02
N LEU A 280 -1.47 -16.17 17.55
CA LEU A 280 -2.23 -15.07 16.95
C LEU A 280 -1.77 -13.71 17.49
N VAL A 281 -1.58 -12.74 16.62
CA VAL A 281 -1.17 -11.39 17.01
C VAL A 281 -2.22 -10.76 17.93
N PRO A 282 -1.83 -10.28 19.13
CA PRO A 282 -2.74 -9.50 19.97
C PRO A 282 -2.98 -8.13 19.33
N ASP A 283 -4.13 -7.53 19.59
CA ASP A 283 -4.46 -6.25 18.95
C ASP A 283 -4.24 -5.03 19.85
N ASN A 284 -3.74 -5.22 21.06
CA ASN A 284 -3.43 -4.13 21.96
C ASN A 284 -2.29 -4.50 22.93
N VAL A 285 -1.38 -3.57 23.12
CA VAL A 285 -0.27 -3.66 24.06
C VAL A 285 -0.22 -2.36 24.86
N GLY A 286 -0.31 -2.45 26.16
CA GLY A 286 -0.28 -1.26 27.01
C GLY A 286 1.09 -0.61 27.12
N ARG A 287 1.15 0.55 27.75
CA ARG A 287 2.40 1.31 27.92
C ARG A 287 3.42 0.64 28.85
N SER A 288 3.01 -0.37 29.61
CA SER A 288 3.91 -1.24 30.37
C SER A 288 4.52 -2.36 29.53
N GLY A 289 4.13 -2.47 28.24
CA GLY A 289 4.47 -3.60 27.37
C GLY A 289 3.58 -4.83 27.56
N GLU A 290 2.60 -4.78 28.49
CA GLU A 290 1.69 -5.90 28.75
C GLU A 290 0.54 -5.93 27.74
N VAL A 291 0.26 -7.11 27.17
CA VAL A 291 -0.90 -7.36 26.32
C VAL A 291 -2.18 -7.22 27.13
N GLY A 292 -3.15 -6.48 26.62
CA GLY A 292 -4.46 -6.34 27.26
C GLY A 292 -4.49 -5.39 28.46
N GLU A 293 -3.44 -4.61 28.73
CA GLU A 293 -3.38 -3.71 29.89
C GLU A 293 -4.60 -2.80 29.98
N TYR A 294 -5.04 -2.21 28.88
CA TYR A 294 -6.18 -1.30 28.84
C TYR A 294 -7.48 -1.96 28.39
N ALA A 295 -7.42 -2.86 27.41
CA ALA A 295 -8.59 -3.57 26.90
C ALA A 295 -9.07 -4.73 27.80
N GLY A 296 -8.24 -5.17 28.75
CA GLY A 296 -8.55 -6.26 29.67
C GLY A 296 -8.45 -7.67 29.08
N ASP A 297 -8.09 -7.76 27.82
CA ASP A 297 -7.86 -9.00 27.08
C ASP A 297 -6.91 -8.75 25.89
N TRP A 298 -6.40 -9.80 25.25
CA TRP A 298 -5.51 -9.71 24.10
C TRP A 298 -6.16 -9.11 22.84
N TYR A 299 -7.48 -8.93 22.82
CA TYR A 299 -8.26 -8.31 21.76
C TYR A 299 -9.19 -7.22 22.29
N GLY A 300 -9.64 -6.31 21.43
CA GLY A 300 -10.49 -5.16 21.75
C GLY A 300 -9.79 -3.82 21.62
N GLY A 301 -8.60 -3.81 21.00
CA GLY A 301 -7.85 -2.60 20.68
C GLY A 301 -8.45 -1.80 19.52
N TYR A 302 -7.95 -0.59 19.33
CA TYR A 302 -8.30 0.30 18.24
C TYR A 302 -7.90 -0.34 16.89
N TYR A 303 -8.81 -0.38 15.93
CA TYR A 303 -8.62 -1.12 14.67
C TYR A 303 -8.17 -2.57 14.85
N GLY A 304 -8.61 -3.19 15.94
CA GLY A 304 -8.27 -4.55 16.29
C GLY A 304 -9.25 -5.60 15.77
N TRP A 305 -9.15 -6.81 16.34
CA TRP A 305 -9.96 -7.96 15.94
C TRP A 305 -11.47 -7.73 16.05
N SER A 306 -11.91 -6.94 17.02
CA SER A 306 -13.30 -6.59 17.22
C SER A 306 -13.77 -5.42 16.36
N TRP A 307 -12.88 -4.82 15.56
CA TRP A 307 -13.14 -3.61 14.81
C TRP A 307 -12.68 -3.71 13.35
N GLY A 308 -13.13 -4.69 12.63
CA GLY A 308 -12.75 -4.93 11.23
C GLY A 308 -11.65 -5.97 11.06
N GLY A 309 -11.08 -6.47 12.15
CA GLY A 309 -10.26 -7.67 12.17
C GLY A 309 -9.06 -7.62 11.26
N TRP A 310 -8.92 -8.67 10.47
CA TRP A 310 -7.77 -8.85 9.58
C TRP A 310 -7.56 -7.73 8.56
N HIS A 311 -8.62 -7.00 8.20
CA HIS A 311 -8.49 -5.88 7.27
C HIS A 311 -7.47 -4.83 7.76
N TYR A 312 -7.48 -4.52 9.05
CA TYR A 312 -6.54 -3.55 9.65
C TYR A 312 -5.27 -4.19 10.17
N ILE A 313 -5.42 -5.30 10.89
CA ILE A 313 -4.29 -6.03 11.47
C ILE A 313 -3.35 -6.53 10.39
N GLY A 314 -3.91 -7.06 9.30
CA GLY A 314 -3.15 -7.54 8.16
C GLY A 314 -2.31 -6.45 7.47
N VAL A 315 -2.73 -5.18 7.51
CA VAL A 315 -1.90 -4.05 7.05
C VAL A 315 -0.58 -4.01 7.81
N GLY A 316 -0.66 -3.88 9.13
CA GLY A 316 0.54 -3.75 9.96
C GLY A 316 1.44 -4.98 9.86
N VAL A 317 0.86 -6.18 9.95
CA VAL A 317 1.62 -7.43 9.85
C VAL A 317 2.32 -7.56 8.49
N THR A 318 1.63 -7.24 7.39
CA THR A 318 2.22 -7.34 6.04
C THR A 318 3.33 -6.31 5.86
N VAL A 319 3.04 -5.03 6.12
CA VAL A 319 4.01 -3.95 5.92
C VAL A 319 5.23 -4.13 6.83
N GLY A 320 5.01 -4.48 8.10
CA GLY A 320 6.11 -4.76 9.03
C GLY A 320 6.98 -5.92 8.57
N SER A 321 6.38 -7.03 8.16
CA SER A 321 7.11 -8.20 7.67
C SER A 321 7.89 -7.92 6.39
N GLU A 322 7.31 -7.21 5.42
CA GLU A 322 7.97 -6.82 4.17
C GLU A 322 9.19 -5.93 4.41
N ASN A 323 9.04 -4.92 5.26
CA ASN A 323 10.13 -4.00 5.57
C ASN A 323 11.26 -4.69 6.36
N ALA A 324 10.90 -5.58 7.30
CA ALA A 324 11.89 -6.37 8.01
C ALA A 324 12.63 -7.34 7.07
N ALA A 325 11.93 -7.98 6.14
CA ALA A 325 12.55 -8.85 5.13
C ALA A 325 13.49 -8.06 4.19
N LEU A 326 13.03 -6.93 3.68
CA LEU A 326 13.84 -6.06 2.82
C LEU A 326 15.14 -5.62 3.50
N LEU A 327 15.05 -5.16 4.75
CA LEU A 327 16.19 -4.61 5.47
C LEU A 327 17.12 -5.67 6.08
N SER A 328 16.60 -6.86 6.40
CA SER A 328 17.44 -7.97 6.88
C SER A 328 18.15 -8.72 5.76
N GLY A 329 17.70 -8.58 4.52
CA GLY A 329 18.20 -9.38 3.41
C GLY A 329 17.77 -10.86 3.48
N ASP A 330 16.63 -11.15 4.14
CA ASP A 330 16.12 -12.50 4.37
C ASP A 330 14.59 -12.49 4.34
N ALA A 331 13.99 -13.50 3.74
CA ALA A 331 12.53 -13.67 3.72
C ALA A 331 11.95 -14.23 5.03
N GLU A 332 12.79 -14.61 6.01
CA GLU A 332 12.34 -15.18 7.29
C GLU A 332 11.29 -14.32 8.03
N PRO A 333 11.37 -12.97 8.05
CA PRO A 333 10.33 -12.15 8.67
C PRO A 333 8.93 -12.36 8.11
N MET A 334 8.79 -12.86 6.87
CA MET A 334 7.50 -13.18 6.27
C MET A 334 6.80 -14.38 6.93
N GLU A 335 7.52 -15.19 7.74
CA GLU A 335 6.91 -16.22 8.58
C GLU A 335 5.86 -15.65 9.54
N PHE A 336 6.00 -14.38 9.92
CA PHE A 336 4.99 -13.73 10.75
C PHE A 336 3.66 -13.61 10.01
N LEU A 337 3.68 -13.11 8.78
CA LEU A 337 2.48 -13.03 7.95
C LEU A 337 1.93 -14.43 7.63
N ARG A 338 2.80 -15.38 7.27
CA ARG A 338 2.40 -16.77 6.98
C ARG A 338 1.65 -17.41 8.14
N SER A 339 2.22 -17.30 9.36
CA SER A 339 1.61 -17.88 10.56
C SER A 339 0.22 -17.34 10.86
N GLN A 340 0.00 -16.03 10.62
CA GLN A 340 -1.31 -15.44 10.82
C GLN A 340 -2.32 -15.94 9.79
N LEU A 341 -1.93 -16.00 8.51
CA LEU A 341 -2.80 -16.53 7.45
C LEU A 341 -3.16 -17.99 7.72
N ASP A 342 -2.22 -18.82 8.13
CA ASP A 342 -2.46 -20.23 8.44
C ASP A 342 -3.48 -20.39 9.59
N ILE A 343 -3.32 -19.64 10.68
CA ILE A 343 -4.26 -19.69 11.80
C ILE A 343 -5.66 -19.28 11.36
N LEU A 344 -5.78 -18.22 10.56
CA LEU A 344 -7.06 -17.74 10.09
C LEU A 344 -7.72 -18.73 9.12
N MET A 345 -6.96 -19.31 8.20
CA MET A 345 -7.47 -20.31 7.27
C MET A 345 -7.89 -21.61 7.98
N ASP A 346 -7.10 -22.08 8.93
CA ASP A 346 -7.38 -23.31 9.71
C ASP A 346 -8.64 -23.18 10.58
N ASN A 347 -8.96 -21.97 11.01
CA ASN A 347 -10.13 -21.68 11.85
C ASN A 347 -11.34 -21.16 11.03
N GLY A 348 -11.24 -21.08 9.72
CA GLY A 348 -12.30 -20.61 8.84
C GLY A 348 -13.52 -21.55 8.86
N ILE A 349 -14.69 -20.97 8.75
CA ILE A 349 -15.96 -21.70 8.61
C ILE A 349 -16.54 -21.42 7.23
N GLU A 350 -16.75 -22.44 6.44
CA GLU A 350 -17.43 -22.30 5.15
C GLU A 350 -18.93 -22.08 5.36
N VAL A 351 -19.45 -20.98 4.79
CA VAL A 351 -20.85 -20.60 4.86
C VAL A 351 -21.42 -20.56 3.45
N SER A 352 -22.64 -21.05 3.24
CA SER A 352 -23.25 -20.96 1.92
C SER A 352 -23.58 -19.52 1.53
N ASN A 353 -23.51 -19.20 0.23
CA ASN A 353 -23.86 -17.88 -0.28
C ASN A 353 -25.26 -17.41 0.15
N ASP A 354 -26.24 -18.31 0.23
CA ASP A 354 -27.59 -17.99 0.68
C ASP A 354 -27.61 -17.61 2.17
N ALA A 355 -26.81 -18.30 3.00
CA ALA A 355 -26.71 -18.00 4.42
C ALA A 355 -25.98 -16.66 4.66
N VAL A 356 -25.05 -16.31 3.80
CA VAL A 356 -24.30 -15.06 3.89
C VAL A 356 -25.17 -13.84 3.57
N HIS A 357 -26.13 -13.96 2.65
CA HIS A 357 -27.09 -12.88 2.39
C HIS A 357 -28.03 -12.61 3.56
N ASP A 358 -28.31 -13.65 4.36
CA ASP A 358 -29.21 -13.58 5.49
C ASP A 358 -28.48 -13.41 6.83
N THR A 359 -27.17 -13.65 6.86
CA THR A 359 -26.38 -13.63 8.08
C THR A 359 -25.38 -12.50 8.00
N LEU A 360 -25.61 -11.48 8.74
CA LEU A 360 -24.56 -10.52 9.03
C LEU A 360 -23.55 -11.17 9.93
N TYR A 361 -22.33 -11.06 9.47
CA TYR A 361 -21.23 -11.56 10.20
C TYR A 361 -20.89 -10.63 11.36
N LEU A 362 -21.67 -10.29 12.14
CA LEU A 362 -21.36 -9.56 13.35
C LEU A 362 -21.27 -10.54 14.52
N PRO A 363 -20.36 -10.31 15.42
CA PRO A 363 -20.45 -10.96 16.71
C PRO A 363 -21.84 -10.76 17.26
N HIS A 364 -22.45 -11.80 17.79
CA HIS A 364 -23.80 -11.75 18.34
C HIS A 364 -24.02 -10.61 19.36
N LYS A 365 -22.95 -10.10 19.94
CA LYS A 365 -22.94 -8.95 20.83
C LYS A 365 -23.44 -7.65 20.17
N TYR A 366 -23.32 -7.51 18.88
CA TYR A 366 -23.64 -6.26 18.18
C TYR A 366 -25.07 -6.15 17.69
N GLY A 367 -25.90 -7.02 18.16
CA GLY A 367 -27.34 -6.94 17.95
C GLY A 367 -27.89 -7.78 16.82
N ASP A 368 -29.14 -7.52 16.47
CA ASP A 368 -29.86 -8.24 15.43
C ASP A 368 -29.26 -7.86 14.06
N PRO A 369 -28.99 -8.84 13.18
CA PRO A 369 -28.58 -8.60 11.80
C PRO A 369 -29.40 -7.56 11.03
N GLY A 370 -30.65 -7.36 11.39
CA GLY A 370 -31.51 -6.33 10.83
C GLY A 370 -31.13 -4.89 11.18
N ASP A 371 -30.37 -4.69 12.24
CA ASP A 371 -29.98 -3.38 12.74
C ASP A 371 -28.72 -2.82 12.07
N TYR A 372 -27.93 -3.68 11.49
CA TYR A 372 -26.69 -3.31 10.80
C TYR A 372 -26.90 -3.26 9.30
N ARG A 373 -26.74 -2.10 8.71
CA ARG A 373 -26.73 -1.95 7.26
C ARG A 373 -25.37 -2.31 6.69
N TYR A 374 -25.35 -3.46 6.18
CA TYR A 374 -24.23 -4.10 5.58
C TYR A 374 -24.06 -3.66 4.12
N ASP A 375 -22.85 -3.18 3.77
CA ASP A 375 -22.52 -2.93 2.38
C ASP A 375 -22.19 -4.25 1.68
N PRO A 376 -22.99 -4.64 0.67
CA PRO A 376 -22.69 -5.84 -0.09
C PRO A 376 -21.32 -5.84 -0.76
N GLY A 377 -20.71 -4.70 -0.98
CA GLY A 377 -19.38 -4.56 -1.58
C GLY A 377 -18.25 -4.99 -0.66
N ASN A 378 -18.39 -4.75 0.64
CA ASN A 378 -17.40 -5.08 1.66
C ASN A 378 -17.70 -6.39 2.40
N ALA A 379 -18.42 -7.25 1.77
CA ALA A 379 -19.02 -8.35 2.42
C ALA A 379 -18.09 -9.50 2.71
N LEU A 380 -18.09 -9.93 3.94
CA LEU A 380 -17.65 -11.23 4.36
C LEU A 380 -18.25 -12.38 3.67
N ARG A 381 -19.38 -12.12 3.04
CA ARG A 381 -20.20 -13.16 2.52
C ARG A 381 -19.48 -14.15 1.67
N GLU A 382 -18.40 -13.74 1.16
CA GLU A 382 -17.72 -14.68 0.35
C GLU A 382 -16.50 -15.27 0.99
N ALA A 383 -15.98 -14.62 1.95
CA ALA A 383 -15.02 -15.22 2.82
C ALA A 383 -15.68 -16.32 3.64
N ASP A 384 -17.00 -16.24 3.71
CA ASP A 384 -17.78 -17.33 4.20
C ASP A 384 -17.28 -17.86 5.53
N GLY A 385 -16.69 -16.95 6.33
CA GLY A 385 -16.15 -17.42 7.56
C GLY A 385 -16.19 -16.38 8.65
N GLU A 386 -16.66 -16.81 9.76
CA GLU A 386 -16.31 -16.25 11.04
C GLU A 386 -15.22 -17.12 11.60
N VAL A 387 -14.14 -16.52 12.02
CA VAL A 387 -13.15 -17.21 12.80
C VAL A 387 -13.46 -16.94 14.26
N ARG A 388 -13.70 -17.98 15.01
CA ARG A 388 -13.77 -17.93 16.47
C ARG A 388 -12.46 -18.43 17.03
N TYR A 389 -11.88 -17.64 17.89
CA TYR A 389 -10.71 -18.04 18.62
C TYR A 389 -10.99 -17.91 20.12
N GLU A 390 -11.12 -19.01 20.82
CA GLU A 390 -11.50 -19.07 22.24
C GLU A 390 -12.72 -18.20 22.57
N ASP A 391 -12.49 -17.02 23.14
CA ASP A 391 -13.52 -16.08 23.58
C ASP A 391 -13.74 -14.92 22.60
N GLY A 392 -13.05 -14.91 21.46
CA GLY A 392 -13.07 -13.82 20.49
C GLY A 392 -13.84 -14.17 19.21
N TRP A 393 -14.15 -13.12 18.47
CA TRP A 393 -14.69 -13.19 17.14
C TRP A 393 -13.74 -12.51 16.18
N PHE A 394 -13.38 -13.22 15.11
CA PHE A 394 -12.51 -12.69 14.08
C PHE A 394 -13.23 -12.69 12.77
N GLU A 395 -12.98 -11.65 12.01
CA GLU A 395 -13.51 -11.54 10.69
C GLU A 395 -12.53 -12.07 9.66
N PHE A 396 -12.99 -13.00 8.86
CA PHE A 396 -12.22 -13.69 7.85
C PHE A 396 -12.43 -13.12 6.43
N ARG A 397 -13.40 -12.25 6.24
CA ARG A 397 -13.84 -11.78 4.93
C ARG A 397 -12.75 -11.12 4.10
N ALA A 398 -11.90 -10.38 4.75
CA ALA A 398 -10.87 -9.60 4.10
C ALA A 398 -9.74 -10.44 3.51
N LEU A 399 -9.59 -11.70 3.89
CA LEU A 399 -8.51 -12.55 3.37
C LEU A 399 -8.51 -12.70 1.87
N ARG A 400 -9.69 -12.78 1.27
CA ARG A 400 -9.82 -12.90 -0.19
C ARG A 400 -9.77 -11.57 -0.90
N ASP A 401 -10.34 -10.55 -0.30
CA ASP A 401 -10.39 -9.22 -0.88
C ASP A 401 -9.09 -8.45 -0.67
N ASN A 402 -8.28 -8.87 0.30
CA ASN A 402 -6.97 -8.29 0.58
C ASN A 402 -5.84 -9.13 -0.04
N PRO A 403 -4.92 -8.51 -0.75
CA PRO A 403 -3.85 -9.20 -1.46
C PRO A 403 -2.69 -9.66 -0.57
N TYR A 404 -2.82 -9.66 0.76
CA TYR A 404 -1.72 -9.94 1.68
C TYR A 404 -1.05 -11.29 1.42
N GLY A 405 -1.82 -12.30 1.04
CA GLY A 405 -1.26 -13.58 0.60
C GLY A 405 -0.37 -13.46 -0.64
N VAL A 406 -0.67 -12.52 -1.56
CA VAL A 406 0.18 -12.23 -2.73
C VAL A 406 1.52 -11.68 -2.29
N HIS A 407 1.54 -10.78 -1.32
CA HIS A 407 2.77 -10.22 -0.74
C HIS A 407 3.63 -11.29 -0.09
N LEU A 408 3.01 -12.23 0.64
CA LEU A 408 3.71 -13.37 1.22
C LEU A 408 4.41 -14.19 0.14
N TRP A 409 3.67 -14.70 -0.84
CA TRP A 409 4.25 -15.49 -1.93
C TRP A 409 5.31 -14.70 -2.70
N TYR A 410 5.05 -13.42 -2.99
CA TYR A 410 5.94 -12.61 -3.80
C TYR A 410 7.33 -12.42 -3.17
N LEU A 411 7.41 -12.32 -1.86
CA LEU A 411 8.69 -12.21 -1.15
C LEU A 411 9.34 -13.57 -0.86
N THR A 412 8.55 -14.60 -0.57
CA THR A 412 9.10 -15.93 -0.28
C THR A 412 9.35 -16.77 -1.54
N MET A 413 8.55 -16.57 -2.58
CA MET A 413 8.46 -17.43 -3.77
C MET A 413 8.23 -18.92 -3.46
N ASP A 414 7.72 -19.20 -2.26
CA ASP A 414 7.48 -20.57 -1.81
C ASP A 414 6.25 -21.15 -2.52
N ASP A 415 6.39 -22.39 -3.01
CA ASP A 415 5.30 -23.11 -3.67
C ASP A 415 4.10 -23.32 -2.74
N GLU A 416 4.32 -23.51 -1.44
CA GLU A 416 3.23 -23.65 -0.46
C GLU A 416 2.46 -22.34 -0.31
N ASP A 417 3.13 -21.19 -0.36
CA ASP A 417 2.47 -19.87 -0.33
C ASP A 417 1.68 -19.61 -1.61
N ARG A 418 2.22 -20.04 -2.77
CA ARG A 418 1.48 -19.96 -4.04
C ARG A 418 0.23 -20.85 -4.04
N GLU A 419 0.30 -22.06 -3.45
CA GLU A 419 -0.84 -22.95 -3.28
C GLU A 419 -1.90 -22.34 -2.35
N ARG A 420 -1.48 -21.73 -1.24
CA ARG A 420 -2.36 -20.98 -0.33
C ARG A 420 -3.14 -19.87 -1.06
N LEU A 421 -2.50 -19.16 -1.98
CA LEU A 421 -3.17 -18.16 -2.83
C LEU A 421 -4.21 -18.77 -3.75
N ARG A 422 -3.90 -19.94 -4.33
CA ARG A 422 -4.86 -20.67 -5.18
C ARG A 422 -6.07 -21.12 -4.37
N ASP A 423 -5.86 -21.60 -3.16
CA ASP A 423 -6.94 -21.95 -2.24
C ASP A 423 -7.82 -20.75 -1.92
N LEU A 424 -7.24 -19.60 -1.57
CA LEU A 424 -7.98 -18.35 -1.32
C LEU A 424 -8.75 -17.89 -2.56
N ARG A 425 -8.15 -17.98 -3.75
CA ARG A 425 -8.78 -17.65 -5.02
C ARG A 425 -9.99 -18.54 -5.30
N ASP A 426 -9.84 -19.83 -5.09
CA ASP A 426 -10.85 -20.84 -5.46
C ASP A 426 -11.96 -20.94 -4.41
N TRP A 427 -11.80 -20.33 -3.26
CA TRP A 427 -12.77 -20.30 -2.16
C TRP A 427 -14.03 -19.52 -2.48
N GLY A 428 -14.00 -18.63 -3.43
CA GLY A 428 -15.13 -17.79 -3.82
C GLY A 428 -15.76 -18.19 -5.15
N SER A 429 -16.97 -17.74 -5.38
CA SER A 429 -17.67 -17.89 -6.67
C SER A 429 -17.35 -16.78 -7.67
N GLN A 430 -16.41 -15.88 -7.36
CA GLN A 430 -16.08 -14.77 -8.23
C GLN A 430 -15.23 -15.22 -9.42
N ASP A 431 -15.43 -14.56 -10.55
CA ASP A 431 -14.57 -14.70 -11.71
C ASP A 431 -13.28 -13.90 -11.47
N TRP A 432 -12.28 -14.56 -10.91
CA TRP A 432 -10.98 -13.97 -10.60
C TRP A 432 -10.15 -13.57 -11.82
N LYS A 433 -10.54 -13.96 -13.05
CA LYS A 433 -10.00 -13.44 -14.31
C LYS A 433 -10.69 -12.14 -14.74
N ARG A 434 -11.64 -11.65 -13.97
CA ARG A 434 -12.29 -10.38 -14.26
C ARG A 434 -11.34 -9.22 -13.96
N VAL A 435 -11.09 -8.42 -14.98
CA VAL A 435 -10.41 -7.13 -14.86
C VAL A 435 -11.46 -6.03 -14.90
N ASP A 436 -11.63 -5.32 -13.81
CA ASP A 436 -12.59 -4.21 -13.71
C ASP A 436 -11.86 -2.87 -13.79
N PRO A 437 -12.16 -2.02 -14.79
CA PRO A 437 -11.51 -0.70 -14.90
C PRO A 437 -11.82 0.22 -13.72
N ARG A 438 -12.87 -0.08 -12.96
CA ARG A 438 -13.29 0.69 -11.79
C ARG A 438 -12.80 0.11 -10.46
N ALA A 439 -12.01 -0.95 -10.50
CA ALA A 439 -11.46 -1.51 -9.27
C ALA A 439 -10.63 -0.45 -8.55
N LYS A 440 -11.04 -0.14 -7.33
CA LYS A 440 -10.35 0.79 -6.46
C LYS A 440 -9.22 0.05 -5.76
N THR A 441 -8.01 0.56 -5.86
CA THR A 441 -6.83 -0.02 -5.21
C THR A 441 -6.84 0.16 -3.69
N LYS A 442 -7.63 1.10 -3.18
CA LYS A 442 -7.72 1.39 -1.73
C LYS A 442 -8.29 0.23 -0.92
N HIS A 443 -9.28 -0.47 -1.43
CA HIS A 443 -10.04 -1.43 -0.63
C HIS A 443 -9.96 -2.89 -1.09
N GLY A 444 -9.24 -3.23 -2.12
CA GLY A 444 -9.36 -4.58 -2.64
C GLY A 444 -8.26 -5.04 -3.56
N GLY A 445 -7.10 -4.45 -3.47
CA GLY A 445 -6.00 -4.80 -4.34
C GLY A 445 -6.30 -4.57 -5.83
N GLY A 446 -5.26 -4.59 -6.60
CA GLY A 446 -5.31 -4.20 -7.98
C GLY A 446 -5.26 -5.39 -8.95
N HIS A 447 -6.19 -6.31 -8.92
CA HIS A 447 -6.24 -7.44 -9.85
C HIS A 447 -5.15 -8.50 -9.64
N GLU A 448 -4.61 -8.64 -8.44
CA GLU A 448 -3.49 -9.54 -8.13
C GLU A 448 -3.81 -10.99 -8.53
N PHE A 449 -5.01 -11.49 -8.27
CA PHE A 449 -5.39 -12.85 -8.69
C PHE A 449 -5.47 -13.01 -10.21
N ALA A 450 -5.85 -11.97 -10.95
CA ALA A 450 -5.84 -11.99 -12.40
C ALA A 450 -4.40 -11.96 -12.95
N TRP A 451 -3.53 -11.19 -12.29
CA TRP A 451 -2.10 -11.16 -12.59
C TRP A 451 -1.42 -12.50 -12.31
N LEU A 452 -1.68 -13.12 -11.15
CA LEU A 452 -1.20 -14.45 -10.81
C LEU A 452 -1.62 -15.50 -11.84
N ALA A 453 -2.87 -15.41 -12.32
CA ALA A 453 -3.34 -16.28 -13.38
C ALA A 453 -2.57 -16.09 -14.70
N TYR A 454 -2.12 -14.88 -14.98
CA TYR A 454 -1.24 -14.62 -16.10
C TYR A 454 0.11 -15.29 -15.91
N LEU A 455 0.74 -15.14 -14.74
CA LEU A 455 2.00 -15.80 -14.40
C LEU A 455 1.88 -17.33 -14.36
N ASP A 456 0.71 -17.89 -14.05
CA ASP A 456 0.41 -19.31 -14.14
C ASP A 456 0.15 -19.80 -15.59
N GLY A 457 0.16 -18.89 -16.58
CA GLY A 457 -0.15 -19.20 -17.99
C GLY A 457 -1.64 -19.45 -18.26
N GLU A 458 -2.52 -19.14 -17.31
CA GLU A 458 -3.96 -19.37 -17.41
C GLU A 458 -4.73 -18.17 -18.00
N PHE A 459 -4.06 -17.00 -18.16
CA PHE A 459 -4.67 -15.77 -18.64
C PHE A 459 -3.76 -15.02 -19.63
N GLU A 460 -3.45 -15.64 -20.76
CA GLU A 460 -2.46 -15.16 -21.74
C GLU A 460 -2.67 -13.72 -22.24
N ASN A 461 -3.90 -13.23 -22.35
CA ASN A 461 -4.20 -11.88 -22.82
C ASN A 461 -4.39 -10.86 -21.68
N TYR A 462 -3.93 -11.17 -20.49
CA TYR A 462 -3.98 -10.26 -19.34
C TYR A 462 -3.30 -8.91 -19.60
N PRO A 463 -2.10 -8.84 -20.22
CA PRO A 463 -1.43 -7.57 -20.46
C PRO A 463 -2.29 -6.55 -21.23
N GLU A 464 -2.96 -6.98 -22.30
CA GLU A 464 -3.86 -6.11 -23.05
C GLU A 464 -5.11 -5.75 -22.23
N ARG A 465 -5.62 -6.70 -21.43
CA ARG A 465 -6.85 -6.49 -20.63
C ARG A 465 -6.63 -5.48 -19.52
N ILE A 466 -5.52 -5.58 -18.78
CA ILE A 466 -5.23 -4.63 -17.69
C ILE A 466 -4.91 -3.23 -18.22
N LEU A 467 -4.21 -3.14 -19.37
CA LEU A 467 -3.98 -1.86 -20.04
C LEU A 467 -5.28 -1.24 -20.56
N ASP A 468 -6.20 -2.03 -21.13
CA ASP A 468 -7.53 -1.56 -21.52
C ASP A 468 -8.32 -1.02 -20.33
N ALA A 469 -8.25 -1.73 -19.20
CA ALA A 469 -8.91 -1.28 -17.97
C ALA A 469 -8.32 0.04 -17.47
N ALA A 470 -6.99 0.17 -17.48
CA ALA A 470 -6.31 1.41 -17.12
C ALA A 470 -6.71 2.58 -18.03
N HIS A 471 -6.68 2.38 -19.35
CA HIS A 471 -7.15 3.39 -20.31
C HIS A 471 -8.61 3.79 -20.08
N SER A 472 -9.48 2.83 -19.80
CA SER A 472 -10.90 3.09 -19.53
C SER A 472 -11.07 3.92 -18.26
N SER A 473 -10.33 3.58 -17.19
CA SER A 473 -10.34 4.30 -15.92
C SER A 473 -9.90 5.76 -16.09
N VAL A 474 -8.80 6.00 -16.80
CA VAL A 474 -8.30 7.37 -17.08
C VAL A 474 -9.31 8.16 -17.91
N ASN A 475 -9.89 7.56 -18.96
CA ASN A 475 -10.88 8.24 -19.80
C ASN A 475 -12.17 8.55 -19.02
N GLU A 476 -12.67 7.66 -18.16
CA GLU A 476 -13.83 7.92 -17.30
C GLU A 476 -13.59 9.13 -16.39
N ARG A 477 -12.39 9.22 -15.80
CA ARG A 477 -12.00 10.37 -14.97
C ARG A 477 -11.85 11.66 -15.79
N LEU A 478 -11.26 11.58 -16.97
CA LEU A 478 -11.19 12.74 -17.89
C LEU A 478 -12.58 13.24 -18.32
N ASP A 479 -13.52 12.34 -18.53
CA ASP A 479 -14.89 12.73 -18.86
C ASP A 479 -15.57 13.40 -17.67
N LEU A 480 -15.36 12.88 -16.45
CA LEU A 480 -15.84 13.50 -15.21
C LEU A 480 -15.26 14.92 -15.05
N LEU A 481 -13.95 15.10 -15.21
CA LEU A 481 -13.28 16.41 -15.16
C LEU A 481 -13.87 17.41 -16.18
N ARG A 482 -14.19 16.96 -17.38
CA ARG A 482 -14.79 17.80 -18.43
C ARG A 482 -16.23 18.20 -18.14
N GLU A 483 -17.01 17.29 -17.54
CA GLU A 483 -18.41 17.52 -17.21
C GLU A 483 -18.57 18.47 -16.02
N GLU A 484 -17.71 18.35 -15.01
CA GLU A 484 -17.77 19.17 -13.79
C GLU A 484 -17.20 20.58 -14.01
N GLY A 485 -16.07 20.71 -14.69
CA GLY A 485 -15.45 22.01 -14.98
C GLY A 485 -14.91 22.73 -13.74
N GLY A 486 -14.63 21.99 -12.68
CA GLY A 486 -14.15 22.46 -11.38
C GLY A 486 -14.90 21.81 -10.21
N PRO A 487 -14.44 22.02 -8.96
CA PRO A 487 -15.03 21.36 -7.79
C PRO A 487 -16.46 21.81 -7.53
N PRO A 488 -17.42 20.87 -7.28
CA PRO A 488 -18.78 21.20 -6.89
C PRO A 488 -18.83 21.72 -5.44
N GLU A 489 -19.91 22.47 -5.12
CA GLU A 489 -20.11 23.04 -3.78
C GLU A 489 -20.33 21.97 -2.70
N ASP A 490 -20.72 20.75 -3.08
CA ASP A 490 -21.02 19.61 -2.21
C ASP A 490 -19.99 18.49 -2.32
N ALA A 491 -18.75 18.82 -2.69
CA ALA A 491 -17.65 17.86 -2.71
C ALA A 491 -17.41 17.26 -1.31
N ASP A 492 -17.21 15.94 -1.27
CA ASP A 492 -16.86 15.19 -0.06
C ASP A 492 -15.33 15.01 0.10
N GLU A 493 -14.91 14.34 1.15
CA GLU A 493 -13.51 14.05 1.46
C GLU A 493 -12.83 13.22 0.37
N ASP A 494 -13.54 12.29 -0.23
CA ASP A 494 -13.04 11.41 -1.31
C ASP A 494 -12.87 12.11 -2.66
N TYR A 495 -13.23 13.38 -2.75
CA TYR A 495 -13.40 14.12 -4.00
C TYR A 495 -12.16 14.09 -4.91
N LEU A 496 -10.99 14.43 -4.38
CA LEU A 496 -9.75 14.45 -5.17
C LEU A 496 -9.28 13.05 -5.56
N ARG A 497 -9.38 12.10 -4.66
CA ARG A 497 -9.07 10.69 -4.94
C ARG A 497 -9.89 10.14 -6.09
N ASP A 498 -11.19 10.37 -6.07
CA ASP A 498 -12.09 9.85 -7.10
C ASP A 498 -11.83 10.47 -8.48
N ARG A 499 -11.18 11.63 -8.53
CA ARG A 499 -10.80 12.34 -9.77
C ARG A 499 -9.34 12.19 -10.16
N ASN A 500 -8.52 11.59 -9.30
CA ASN A 500 -7.13 11.30 -9.63
C ASN A 500 -7.07 10.50 -10.94
N PRO A 501 -6.50 11.06 -12.03
CA PRO A 501 -6.52 10.41 -13.34
C PRO A 501 -5.41 9.36 -13.50
N VAL A 502 -4.58 9.17 -12.51
CA VAL A 502 -3.44 8.26 -12.57
C VAL A 502 -3.84 6.88 -12.04
N THR A 503 -3.32 5.85 -12.68
CA THR A 503 -3.41 4.45 -12.24
C THR A 503 -2.09 3.74 -12.51
N ALA A 504 -1.48 3.18 -11.47
CA ALA A 504 -0.13 2.59 -11.53
C ALA A 504 -0.15 1.07 -11.71
N THR A 505 -1.21 0.37 -11.30
CA THR A 505 -1.25 -1.10 -11.20
C THR A 505 -0.80 -1.82 -12.46
N ALA A 506 -1.34 -1.44 -13.64
CA ALA A 506 -0.97 -2.07 -14.91
C ALA A 506 0.53 -1.91 -15.21
N LEU A 507 1.07 -0.73 -14.94
CA LEU A 507 2.48 -0.45 -15.19
C LEU A 507 3.39 -1.19 -14.21
N LEU A 508 3.05 -1.21 -12.92
CA LEU A 508 3.81 -1.96 -11.89
C LEU A 508 3.91 -3.44 -12.27
N GLN A 509 2.78 -4.09 -12.53
CA GLN A 509 2.75 -5.51 -12.85
C GLN A 509 3.48 -5.83 -14.15
N LEU A 510 3.23 -5.05 -15.20
CA LEU A 510 3.78 -5.35 -16.52
C LEU A 510 5.21 -4.90 -16.73
N THR A 511 5.66 -3.80 -16.12
CA THR A 511 7.02 -3.30 -16.36
C THR A 511 8.00 -3.72 -15.29
N MET A 512 7.57 -3.87 -14.04
CA MET A 512 8.44 -4.14 -12.91
C MET A 512 8.27 -5.55 -12.34
N GLY A 513 7.22 -6.28 -12.77
CA GLY A 513 6.87 -7.58 -12.19
C GLY A 513 6.52 -7.44 -10.70
N ALA A 514 5.79 -6.41 -10.33
CA ALA A 514 5.48 -6.03 -8.97
C ALA A 514 3.98 -6.13 -8.65
N PRO A 515 3.58 -6.63 -7.47
CA PRO A 515 2.21 -6.46 -7.00
C PRO A 515 1.93 -4.99 -6.69
N GLN A 516 0.67 -4.63 -6.55
CA GLN A 516 0.30 -3.34 -5.99
C GLN A 516 0.78 -3.28 -4.53
N PRO A 517 1.53 -2.27 -4.09
CA PRO A 517 1.94 -2.17 -2.69
C PRO A 517 0.73 -2.06 -1.76
N VAL A 518 0.88 -2.48 -0.52
CA VAL A 518 -0.17 -2.30 0.48
C VAL A 518 -0.56 -0.82 0.53
N TYR A 519 -1.83 -0.53 0.29
CA TYR A 519 -2.30 0.84 0.09
C TYR A 519 -2.00 1.74 1.29
N TYR A 520 -2.05 1.19 2.46
CA TYR A 520 -1.89 1.85 3.75
C TYR A 520 -0.43 1.89 4.22
N GLY A 521 0.47 2.28 3.33
CA GLY A 521 1.86 2.57 3.68
C GLY A 521 2.89 1.52 3.27
N GLY A 522 2.55 0.54 2.43
CA GLY A 522 3.53 -0.41 1.91
C GLY A 522 4.54 0.23 0.95
N LEU A 523 5.80 -0.17 1.03
CA LEU A 523 6.82 0.11 0.02
C LEU A 523 6.62 -0.80 -1.20
N ILE A 524 7.11 -0.35 -2.36
CA ILE A 524 7.05 -1.16 -3.57
C ILE A 524 8.06 -2.30 -3.47
N GLN A 525 7.59 -3.50 -3.75
CA GLN A 525 8.44 -4.67 -3.96
C GLN A 525 8.44 -4.99 -5.46
N ALA A 526 9.59 -5.09 -6.10
CA ALA A 526 9.67 -5.32 -7.54
C ALA A 526 10.77 -6.31 -7.90
N GLN A 527 10.59 -7.07 -9.00
CA GLN A 527 11.65 -7.92 -9.52
C GLN A 527 12.73 -7.10 -10.20
N ILE A 528 12.32 -6.07 -10.95
CA ILE A 528 13.22 -5.21 -11.70
C ILE A 528 12.74 -3.76 -11.68
N ARG A 529 13.70 -2.85 -11.83
CA ARG A 529 13.48 -1.42 -12.01
C ARG A 529 14.26 -0.91 -13.22
N HIS A 530 13.81 0.16 -13.85
CA HIS A 530 14.36 0.68 -15.08
C HIS A 530 14.91 2.09 -14.92
N PHE A 531 15.96 2.43 -15.72
CA PHE A 531 16.50 3.78 -15.77
C PHE A 531 16.86 4.16 -17.23
N ASP A 532 16.70 5.45 -17.52
CA ASP A 532 17.11 6.08 -18.78
C ASP A 532 18.50 6.75 -18.59
N PRO A 533 19.59 6.10 -19.00
CA PRO A 533 20.93 6.65 -18.80
C PRO A 533 21.21 7.87 -19.69
N GLU A 534 20.49 8.06 -20.80
CA GLU A 534 20.65 9.23 -21.67
C GLU A 534 20.17 10.52 -20.99
N ARG A 535 19.17 10.38 -20.11
CA ARG A 535 18.56 11.49 -19.38
C ARG A 535 18.92 11.51 -17.90
N GLU A 536 19.70 10.54 -17.43
CA GLU A 536 20.07 10.36 -16.02
C GLU A 536 18.83 10.41 -15.10
N ARG A 537 17.84 9.54 -15.38
CA ARG A 537 16.58 9.52 -14.62
C ARG A 537 16.01 8.10 -14.46
N PRO A 538 15.18 7.86 -13.43
CA PRO A 538 14.44 6.61 -13.33
C PRO A 538 13.39 6.46 -14.44
N GLY A 539 13.03 5.21 -14.72
CA GLY A 539 11.99 4.80 -15.63
C GLY A 539 12.44 4.46 -17.05
N LEU A 540 11.52 3.89 -17.82
CA LEU A 540 11.76 3.50 -19.19
C LEU A 540 12.02 4.71 -20.10
N PRO A 541 13.01 4.65 -21.02
CA PRO A 541 13.22 5.70 -22.01
C PRO A 541 12.03 5.87 -22.95
N PRO A 542 11.80 7.07 -23.50
CA PRO A 542 10.73 7.30 -24.46
C PRO A 542 10.80 6.39 -25.68
N GLY A 543 9.69 5.77 -26.01
CA GLY A 543 9.55 4.85 -27.12
C GLY A 543 9.91 3.39 -26.77
N VAL A 544 10.38 3.15 -25.55
CA VAL A 544 10.60 1.80 -25.02
C VAL A 544 9.40 1.36 -24.21
N SER A 545 9.05 0.08 -24.30
CA SER A 545 8.07 -0.61 -23.48
C SER A 545 8.69 -1.88 -22.92
N ALA A 546 8.25 -2.30 -21.74
CA ALA A 546 8.68 -3.54 -21.09
C ALA A 546 7.47 -4.39 -20.70
N LEU A 547 7.62 -5.71 -20.81
CA LEU A 547 6.63 -6.68 -20.35
C LEU A 547 7.33 -7.77 -19.56
N VAL A 548 7.04 -7.86 -18.29
CA VAL A 548 7.39 -9.00 -17.45
C VAL A 548 6.40 -10.12 -17.77
N GLU A 549 6.93 -11.20 -18.29
CA GLU A 549 6.16 -12.35 -18.79
C GLU A 549 6.06 -13.46 -17.74
N ASP A 550 7.08 -13.58 -16.88
CA ASP A 550 7.10 -14.55 -15.78
C ASP A 550 7.94 -14.04 -14.60
N VAL A 551 7.60 -14.52 -13.41
CA VAL A 551 8.29 -14.28 -12.14
C VAL A 551 8.39 -15.61 -11.41
N THR A 552 9.62 -16.03 -11.13
CA THR A 552 9.94 -17.29 -10.48
C THR A 552 10.84 -17.09 -9.27
N ASP A 553 11.06 -18.14 -8.49
CA ASP A 553 12.03 -18.17 -7.40
C ASP A 553 13.47 -17.90 -7.87
N ASP A 554 13.78 -18.32 -9.11
CA ASP A 554 15.11 -18.17 -9.71
C ASP A 554 15.29 -16.84 -10.45
N GLY A 555 14.21 -16.09 -10.78
CA GLY A 555 14.38 -14.84 -11.54
C GLY A 555 13.15 -14.34 -12.29
N VAL A 556 13.39 -13.62 -13.39
CA VAL A 556 12.37 -12.91 -14.16
C VAL A 556 12.54 -13.11 -15.67
N GLU A 557 11.40 -13.26 -16.38
CA GLU A 557 11.36 -13.16 -17.83
C GLU A 557 10.77 -11.82 -18.25
N VAL A 558 11.51 -11.03 -19.02
CA VAL A 558 11.09 -9.71 -19.47
C VAL A 558 11.37 -9.46 -20.95
N THR A 559 10.41 -8.89 -21.66
CA THR A 559 10.56 -8.48 -23.05
C THR A 559 10.60 -6.95 -23.16
N PHE A 560 11.67 -6.42 -23.77
CA PHE A 560 11.81 -5.01 -24.12
C PHE A 560 11.53 -4.78 -25.61
N VAL A 561 10.83 -3.69 -25.90
CA VAL A 561 10.46 -3.28 -27.25
C VAL A 561 10.82 -1.81 -27.43
N ASN A 562 11.67 -1.48 -28.42
CA ASN A 562 11.86 -0.11 -28.87
C ASN A 562 11.06 0.14 -30.15
N GLY A 563 9.86 0.69 -30.00
CA GLY A 563 9.01 1.12 -31.11
C GLY A 563 9.26 2.58 -31.53
N GLY A 564 10.23 3.25 -30.91
CA GLY A 564 10.64 4.63 -31.22
C GLY A 564 11.54 4.75 -32.43
N GLY A 565 11.77 5.98 -32.89
CA GLY A 565 12.62 6.29 -34.05
C GLY A 565 14.10 6.51 -33.73
N ARG A 566 14.56 6.23 -32.53
CA ARG A 566 15.94 6.39 -32.07
C ARG A 566 16.41 5.16 -31.32
N ASP A 567 17.72 4.90 -31.38
CA ASP A 567 18.36 3.90 -30.53
C ASP A 567 18.23 4.32 -29.06
N ARG A 568 18.04 3.35 -28.18
CA ARG A 568 17.91 3.55 -26.73
C ARG A 568 18.76 2.56 -25.97
N GLU A 569 19.11 2.97 -24.78
CA GLU A 569 19.70 2.12 -23.75
C GLU A 569 18.79 2.16 -22.53
N VAL A 570 18.58 1.02 -21.90
CA VAL A 570 17.85 0.87 -20.63
C VAL A 570 18.77 0.23 -19.62
N LEU A 571 18.94 0.83 -18.47
CA LEU A 571 19.53 0.12 -17.34
C LEU A 571 18.42 -0.58 -16.58
N VAL A 572 18.63 -1.86 -16.30
CA VAL A 572 17.70 -2.72 -15.59
C VAL A 572 18.36 -3.13 -14.29
N GLN A 573 17.81 -2.67 -13.18
CA GLN A 573 18.25 -3.01 -11.83
C GLN A 573 17.49 -4.22 -11.32
N ALA A 574 18.15 -5.12 -10.62
CA ALA A 574 17.54 -6.25 -9.92
C ALA A 574 16.92 -5.76 -8.60
N GLY A 575 15.59 -5.87 -8.49
CA GLY A 575 14.83 -5.34 -7.36
C GLY A 575 14.39 -3.87 -7.54
N ALA A 576 13.56 -3.41 -6.63
CA ALA A 576 13.12 -2.01 -6.57
C ALA A 576 14.24 -1.07 -6.08
N TYR A 577 15.14 -1.59 -5.24
CA TYR A 577 16.18 -0.85 -4.50
C TYR A 577 17.57 -1.46 -4.70
N GLY A 578 17.77 -2.31 -5.72
CA GLY A 578 19.03 -3.02 -5.94
C GLY A 578 19.29 -4.16 -4.96
N GLU A 579 18.28 -4.58 -4.23
CA GLU A 579 18.34 -5.64 -3.21
C GLU A 579 18.61 -7.04 -3.77
N HIS A 580 18.43 -7.25 -5.09
CA HIS A 580 18.71 -8.52 -5.74
C HIS A 580 20.00 -8.47 -6.58
N GLN A 581 20.50 -9.62 -6.99
CA GLN A 581 21.73 -9.76 -7.77
C GLN A 581 21.46 -10.66 -8.98
N PHE A 582 21.66 -10.18 -10.20
CA PHE A 582 21.64 -11.04 -11.39
C PHE A 582 22.81 -12.00 -11.38
N THR A 583 22.54 -13.28 -11.56
CA THR A 583 23.53 -14.36 -11.59
C THR A 583 23.72 -14.96 -12.98
N SER A 584 22.68 -14.95 -13.80
CA SER A 584 22.77 -15.33 -15.20
C SER A 584 21.80 -14.55 -16.07
N VAL A 585 22.09 -14.45 -17.37
CA VAL A 585 21.18 -13.86 -18.34
C VAL A 585 21.21 -14.64 -19.66
N ALA A 586 20.00 -14.97 -20.17
CA ALA A 586 19.81 -15.50 -21.49
C ALA A 586 18.95 -14.54 -22.33
N ARG A 587 19.26 -14.41 -23.62
CA ARG A 587 18.51 -13.53 -24.52
C ARG A 587 17.84 -14.32 -25.64
N ASP A 588 16.62 -13.92 -26.03
CA ASP A 588 15.88 -14.46 -27.17
C ASP A 588 15.91 -16.00 -27.22
N THR A 589 15.72 -16.65 -26.07
CA THR A 589 15.96 -18.07 -25.81
C THR A 589 15.65 -18.95 -27.01
N ARG A 590 16.72 -19.42 -27.68
CA ARG A 590 16.64 -20.46 -28.72
C ARG A 590 17.02 -21.80 -28.12
N PRO A 591 16.42 -22.89 -28.57
CA PRO A 591 16.85 -24.19 -28.10
C PRO A 591 18.35 -24.38 -28.34
N GLY A 592 19.15 -24.40 -27.27
CA GLY A 592 20.59 -24.61 -27.30
C GLY A 592 21.48 -23.40 -27.07
N ASP A 593 20.91 -22.21 -26.83
CA ASP A 593 21.66 -21.08 -26.29
C ASP A 593 21.83 -21.32 -24.77
N GLU A 594 23.08 -21.25 -24.30
CA GLU A 594 23.37 -21.33 -22.85
C GLU A 594 23.31 -19.91 -22.26
N PRO A 595 22.76 -19.75 -21.03
CA PRO A 595 22.83 -18.47 -20.30
C PRO A 595 24.27 -17.98 -20.14
N GLU A 596 24.47 -16.70 -20.09
CA GLU A 596 25.74 -16.07 -19.75
C GLU A 596 25.76 -15.82 -18.24
N ASP A 597 26.76 -16.34 -17.53
CA ASP A 597 26.98 -16.06 -16.11
C ASP A 597 27.31 -14.58 -15.94
N VAL A 598 26.62 -13.92 -15.00
CA VAL A 598 26.84 -12.53 -14.63
C VAL A 598 26.96 -12.41 -13.11
N ASP A 599 27.49 -11.30 -12.66
CA ASP A 599 27.60 -10.98 -11.23
C ASP A 599 27.41 -9.45 -11.10
N THR A 600 26.13 -9.02 -11.13
CA THR A 600 25.80 -7.59 -11.15
C THR A 600 24.34 -7.37 -10.75
N ASP A 601 24.09 -6.28 -10.09
CA ASP A 601 22.74 -5.77 -9.80
C ASP A 601 22.12 -4.97 -10.97
N ILE A 602 22.94 -4.61 -12.00
CA ILE A 602 22.48 -3.80 -13.14
C ILE A 602 22.90 -4.43 -14.47
N LEU A 603 21.91 -4.61 -15.36
CA LEU A 603 22.10 -4.93 -16.77
C LEU A 603 21.93 -3.67 -17.62
N SER A 604 22.78 -3.50 -18.64
CA SER A 604 22.62 -2.48 -19.69
C SER A 604 22.04 -3.13 -20.94
N VAL A 605 20.84 -2.70 -21.34
CA VAL A 605 20.11 -3.26 -22.49
C VAL A 605 20.12 -2.26 -23.64
N SER A 606 20.91 -2.51 -24.67
CA SER A 606 20.97 -1.71 -25.89
C SER A 606 19.85 -2.11 -26.85
N LEU A 607 19.00 -1.15 -27.21
CA LEU A 607 17.80 -1.31 -28.01
C LEU A 607 17.84 -0.41 -29.25
N PRO A 608 18.45 -0.82 -30.38
CA PRO A 608 18.32 -0.07 -31.62
C PRO A 608 16.87 0.19 -32.01
N SER A 609 16.62 1.28 -32.72
CA SER A 609 15.27 1.63 -33.22
C SER A 609 14.62 0.46 -33.99
N GLY A 610 13.39 0.12 -33.66
CA GLY A 610 12.64 -0.97 -34.30
C GLY A 610 13.16 -2.37 -33.96
N THR A 611 13.69 -2.56 -32.73
CA THR A 611 14.13 -3.85 -32.23
C THR A 611 13.39 -4.28 -30.97
N ARG A 612 13.49 -5.58 -30.65
CA ARG A 612 13.07 -6.18 -29.41
C ARG A 612 14.07 -7.18 -28.88
N VAL A 613 14.05 -7.43 -27.59
CA VAL A 613 14.80 -8.50 -26.93
C VAL A 613 13.96 -9.07 -25.78
N SER A 614 13.94 -10.40 -25.67
CA SER A 614 13.41 -11.08 -24.48
C SER A 614 14.60 -11.58 -23.66
N LEU A 615 14.57 -11.32 -22.36
CA LEU A 615 15.59 -11.73 -21.40
C LEU A 615 14.97 -12.72 -20.41
N SER A 616 15.68 -13.79 -20.13
CA SER A 616 15.47 -14.62 -18.95
C SER A 616 16.67 -14.37 -18.04
N ALA A 617 16.44 -13.76 -16.89
CA ALA A 617 17.49 -13.36 -15.96
C ALA A 617 17.29 -14.07 -14.63
N GLU A 618 18.27 -14.89 -14.24
CA GLU A 618 18.30 -15.52 -12.92
C GLU A 618 18.87 -14.54 -11.89
N MET A 619 18.38 -14.61 -10.66
CA MET A 619 18.76 -13.69 -9.58
C MET A 619 18.94 -14.43 -8.26
N ASP A 620 19.95 -14.02 -7.51
CA ASP A 620 19.99 -14.21 -6.06
C ASP A 620 19.16 -13.09 -5.41
N ARG A 621 18.09 -13.47 -4.72
CA ARG A 621 17.16 -12.51 -4.12
C ARG A 621 17.69 -12.04 -2.76
N LEU A 622 17.42 -10.77 -2.43
CA LEU A 622 17.82 -10.13 -1.17
C LEU A 622 19.33 -10.28 -0.88
N ALA A 623 20.15 -10.28 -1.91
CA ALA A 623 21.60 -10.51 -1.83
C ALA A 623 22.39 -9.25 -1.46
N ASN A 624 21.82 -8.06 -1.64
CA ASN A 624 22.44 -6.78 -1.43
C ASN A 624 21.70 -5.92 -0.41
N ASP A 625 22.39 -4.98 0.20
CA ASP A 625 21.75 -3.93 1.00
C ASP A 625 20.89 -3.03 0.10
N PRO A 626 19.61 -2.83 0.38
CA PRO A 626 18.71 -2.03 -0.45
C PRO A 626 19.04 -0.53 -0.34
N SER A 627 18.90 0.20 -1.44
CA SER A 627 19.20 1.63 -1.51
C SER A 627 18.45 2.33 -2.64
N TYR A 628 18.19 3.63 -2.48
CA TYR A 628 17.72 4.48 -3.58
C TYR A 628 18.85 4.95 -4.51
N ALA A 629 20.11 4.59 -4.30
CA ALA A 629 21.22 4.99 -5.13
C ALA A 629 20.94 4.81 -6.62
N LEU A 630 21.31 5.79 -7.41
CA LEU A 630 21.10 5.76 -8.85
C LEU A 630 22.28 5.04 -9.56
N PRO A 631 22.07 4.39 -10.69
CA PRO A 631 23.11 3.61 -11.38
C PRO A 631 24.36 4.37 -11.82
N TRP A 632 24.34 5.68 -11.75
CA TRP A 632 25.44 6.60 -12.13
C TRP A 632 26.10 7.32 -10.96
N ASP A 633 25.74 7.04 -9.70
CA ASP A 633 26.31 7.62 -8.48
C ASP A 633 27.70 7.08 -8.10
#